data_2a772f211fbec74fb5b090271570ab21
#
_entry.id   2a772f211fbec74fb5b090271570ab21
#
_cell.length_a   1.000
_cell.length_b   1.000
_cell.length_c   1.000
_cell.angle_alpha   90.00
_cell.angle_beta   90.00
_cell.angle_gamma   90.00
#
_symmetry.space_group_name_H-M   'P 1'
#
loop_
_entity.id
_entity.type
_entity.pdbx_description
1 polymer ?
#
loop_
_entity_poly.entity_id
_entity_poly.type
_entity_poly.pdbx_seq_one_letter_code
_entity_poly.pdbx_strand_id
1 'polypeptide(L)'
;MKRIRIVFTMLIIATFVLAACGPQATEAPATQAPTEVMTEAPTEPPAEEPLETEAPTEAPTEAPATEAAEATITPTLGPPAGDVSFFSTQFNVVEEAAKFRAILEEGGNYDFTGSEEGPLVSLVLAGAEAGQGQVDLVGALHGTFPSIQSAMMNMTDVVDDLSADREFAQAYLQTGLLGTEDYLYYVPWMQATYIMAAHNDALQYLPEGADINALTYEQFGEWCQTLMEETGGPKCGVPHAGLFHRFLEGFIWPAYTGGMVTQFKSPEAASMLEWARDSLWPYIHPQSISYEFMQEPLLSGEVWVAFDHVARLIQAFNEQPENFVAFPAPSGPAGRGFMPVVVGLGIPNDAPNPEAAMELINYLTQPETQKRVLADLAFFPVVAGVDTSDLPEGVALEAAAVEATVTAEDAIPALIPVGLGARGGEINEIFRAAWDRVVLEGEDATTVLEEEAANLQALLDDTGAPCWAPDPPSEGPCQVE
;
A
#
# COMPACT_ATOMS: atom_id res chain seq x y z
N MET A 1 59.63 5.80 38.52
CA MET A 1 58.39 5.11 38.11
C MET A 1 57.61 4.49 39.31
N LYS A 2 58.23 3.99 40.36
CA LYS A 2 57.49 3.44 41.54
C LYS A 2 56.75 4.50 42.37
N ARG A 3 57.26 5.71 42.48
CA ARG A 3 56.61 6.78 43.29
C ARG A 3 55.37 7.40 42.61
N ILE A 4 55.27 7.39 41.30
CA ILE A 4 54.11 7.87 40.56
C ILE A 4 52.91 6.91 40.68
N ARG A 5 53.14 5.61 40.72
CA ARG A 5 52.10 4.61 40.92
C ARG A 5 51.41 4.67 42.29
N ILE A 6 52.15 5.00 43.35
CA ILE A 6 51.63 5.12 44.70
C ILE A 6 50.70 6.38 44.84
N VAL A 7 51.05 7.50 44.19
CA VAL A 7 50.22 8.71 44.19
C VAL A 7 48.93 8.53 43.41
N PHE A 8 48.96 7.77 42.29
CA PHE A 8 47.76 7.48 41.52
C PHE A 8 46.79 6.50 42.23
N THR A 9 47.33 5.52 42.96
CA THR A 9 46.53 4.55 43.75
C THR A 9 45.90 5.24 44.98
N MET A 10 46.57 6.19 45.63
CA MET A 10 45.98 6.95 46.73
C MET A 10 44.91 7.96 46.26
N LEU A 11 45.00 8.50 45.02
CA LEU A 11 44.03 9.44 44.49
C LEU A 11 42.70 8.70 44.09
N ILE A 12 42.80 7.45 43.63
CA ILE A 12 41.62 6.63 43.31
C ILE A 12 40.88 6.17 44.57
N ILE A 13 41.59 5.88 45.67
CA ILE A 13 40.99 5.52 46.95
C ILE A 13 40.32 6.72 47.63
N ALA A 14 40.85 7.96 47.45
CA ALA A 14 40.25 9.16 47.99
C ALA A 14 38.95 9.58 47.29
N THR A 15 38.75 9.19 45.98
CA THR A 15 37.51 9.44 45.25
C THR A 15 36.36 8.51 45.61
N PHE A 16 36.65 7.30 46.11
CA PHE A 16 35.60 6.37 46.57
C PHE A 16 35.09 6.62 48.01
N VAL A 17 35.80 7.36 48.84
CA VAL A 17 35.38 7.68 50.22
C VAL A 17 34.49 8.92 50.31
N LEU A 18 34.44 9.77 49.26
CA LEU A 18 33.62 10.98 49.21
C LEU A 18 32.22 10.77 48.60
N ALA A 19 31.92 9.54 48.09
CA ALA A 19 30.62 9.21 47.49
C ALA A 19 29.60 8.60 48.47
N ALA A 20 29.93 8.50 49.78
CA ALA A 20 29.09 7.81 50.78
C ALA A 20 28.21 8.71 51.66
N CYS A 21 28.13 10.03 51.38
CA CYS A 21 27.21 10.97 52.07
C CYS A 21 26.32 11.69 51.06
N GLY A 22 25.34 10.97 50.50
CA GLY A 22 24.20 11.55 49.78
C GLY A 22 23.05 11.86 50.74
N PRO A 23 22.26 12.89 50.48
CA PRO A 23 21.14 13.27 51.36
C PRO A 23 20.06 12.16 51.40
N GLN A 24 19.56 11.96 52.59
CA GLN A 24 18.50 11.02 52.96
C GLN A 24 17.27 11.27 52.08
N ALA A 25 16.81 10.27 51.36
CA ALA A 25 15.61 10.32 50.58
C ALA A 25 14.38 10.58 51.47
N THR A 26 13.71 11.69 51.19
CA THR A 26 12.39 11.98 51.80
C THR A 26 11.39 10.99 51.22
N GLU A 27 10.74 10.22 52.09
CA GLU A 27 9.69 9.28 51.72
C GLU A 27 8.58 10.05 50.94
N ALA A 28 8.31 9.60 49.74
CA ALA A 28 7.13 10.02 49.00
C ALA A 28 5.86 9.49 49.67
N PRO A 29 4.77 10.26 49.72
CA PRO A 29 3.53 9.79 50.33
C PRO A 29 3.00 8.58 49.55
N ALA A 30 2.59 7.57 50.31
CA ALA A 30 1.98 6.35 49.79
C ALA A 30 0.80 6.68 48.90
N THR A 31 0.89 6.30 47.63
CA THR A 31 -0.25 6.29 46.70
C THR A 31 -1.25 5.28 47.20
N GLN A 32 -2.42 5.75 47.60
CA GLN A 32 -3.57 4.88 47.97
C GLN A 32 -3.93 4.04 46.73
N ALA A 33 -4.08 2.73 46.93
CA ALA A 33 -4.58 1.82 45.95
C ALA A 33 -5.99 2.27 45.48
N PRO A 34 -6.32 2.09 44.19
CA PRO A 34 -7.67 2.37 43.73
C PRO A 34 -8.67 1.48 44.45
N THR A 35 -9.69 2.09 45.07
CA THR A 35 -10.84 1.40 45.63
C THR A 35 -11.54 0.66 44.49
N GLU A 36 -11.67 -0.65 44.62
CA GLU A 36 -12.51 -1.46 43.73
C GLU A 36 -13.94 -0.91 43.75
N VAL A 37 -14.39 -0.37 42.66
CA VAL A 37 -15.79 -0.08 42.40
C VAL A 37 -16.45 -1.41 42.13
N MET A 38 -17.22 -1.89 43.07
CA MET A 38 -18.16 -3.02 42.88
C MET A 38 -19.10 -2.64 41.74
N THR A 39 -18.93 -3.29 40.58
CA THR A 39 -19.89 -3.25 39.50
C THR A 39 -21.11 -4.06 39.94
N GLU A 40 -22.26 -3.39 40.13
CA GLU A 40 -23.54 -4.05 40.31
C GLU A 40 -23.83 -4.96 39.11
N ALA A 41 -24.28 -6.18 39.39
CA ALA A 41 -24.70 -7.15 38.41
C ALA A 41 -25.88 -6.58 37.58
N PRO A 42 -25.94 -6.91 36.27
CA PRO A 42 -27.07 -6.50 35.44
C PRO A 42 -28.38 -7.14 35.98
N THR A 43 -29.35 -6.30 36.23
CA THR A 43 -30.73 -6.69 36.55
C THR A 43 -31.35 -7.35 35.31
N GLU A 44 -31.85 -8.57 35.45
CA GLU A 44 -32.63 -9.25 34.40
C GLU A 44 -33.81 -8.38 33.94
N PRO A 45 -34.11 -8.31 32.63
CA PRO A 45 -35.32 -7.68 32.14
C PRO A 45 -36.54 -8.50 32.52
N PRO A 46 -37.71 -7.84 32.75
CA PRO A 46 -38.96 -8.53 33.11
C PRO A 46 -39.41 -9.46 31.99
N ALA A 47 -39.91 -10.62 32.37
CA ALA A 47 -40.50 -11.60 31.48
C ALA A 47 -41.69 -11.00 30.69
N GLU A 48 -41.64 -11.10 29.37
CA GLU A 48 -42.79 -10.79 28.51
C GLU A 48 -43.90 -11.85 28.69
N GLU A 49 -45.11 -11.39 28.89
CA GLU A 49 -46.32 -12.23 28.87
C GLU A 49 -46.58 -12.79 27.47
N PRO A 50 -47.15 -14.00 27.34
CA PRO A 50 -47.41 -14.62 26.05
C PRO A 50 -48.52 -13.93 25.28
N LEU A 51 -48.25 -13.46 24.06
CA LEU A 51 -49.27 -13.02 23.11
C LEU A 51 -50.10 -14.24 22.65
N GLU A 52 -51.41 -14.12 22.79
CA GLU A 52 -52.37 -15.09 22.28
C GLU A 52 -52.28 -15.27 20.77
N THR A 53 -52.24 -16.53 20.34
CA THR A 53 -52.23 -16.95 18.92
C THR A 53 -53.64 -16.79 18.34
N GLU A 54 -53.82 -15.86 17.41
CA GLU A 54 -55.02 -15.84 16.57
C GLU A 54 -54.94 -16.90 15.46
N ALA A 55 -56.06 -17.57 15.21
CA ALA A 55 -56.22 -18.66 14.28
C ALA A 55 -56.17 -18.22 12.80
N PRO A 56 -55.80 -19.13 11.87
CA PRO A 56 -55.57 -18.79 10.45
C PRO A 56 -56.87 -18.54 9.70
N THR A 57 -56.91 -17.39 8.98
CA THR A 57 -57.98 -17.07 8.03
C THR A 57 -57.76 -17.75 6.71
N GLU A 58 -58.83 -18.29 6.13
CA GLU A 58 -58.90 -19.08 4.90
C GLU A 58 -58.26 -18.42 3.66
N ALA A 59 -57.68 -19.26 2.78
CA ALA A 59 -57.07 -18.91 1.51
C ALA A 59 -58.08 -18.38 0.48
N PRO A 60 -57.69 -17.38 -0.35
CA PRO A 60 -58.49 -17.02 -1.52
C PRO A 60 -58.26 -17.97 -2.72
N THR A 61 -59.36 -18.32 -3.35
CA THR A 61 -59.55 -19.12 -4.55
C THR A 61 -58.72 -18.62 -5.75
N GLU A 62 -58.11 -19.58 -6.47
CA GLU A 62 -57.42 -19.38 -7.76
C GLU A 62 -58.33 -18.71 -8.80
N ALA A 63 -57.81 -17.66 -9.48
CA ALA A 63 -58.35 -17.14 -10.73
C ALA A 63 -57.50 -17.66 -11.92
N PRO A 64 -58.11 -17.83 -13.12
CA PRO A 64 -57.49 -18.59 -14.20
C PRO A 64 -56.33 -17.87 -14.89
N ALA A 65 -55.32 -18.61 -15.28
CA ALA A 65 -54.15 -18.20 -16.02
C ALA A 65 -54.50 -17.53 -17.37
N THR A 66 -54.06 -16.26 -17.50
CA THR A 66 -54.05 -15.58 -18.80
C THR A 66 -52.66 -15.75 -19.41
N GLU A 67 -52.61 -16.30 -20.64
CA GLU A 67 -51.38 -16.43 -21.43
C GLU A 67 -50.67 -15.09 -21.54
N ALA A 68 -49.44 -15.02 -21.09
CA ALA A 68 -48.54 -13.86 -21.27
C ALA A 68 -48.07 -13.84 -22.73
N ALA A 69 -48.40 -12.80 -23.46
CA ALA A 69 -47.81 -12.50 -24.75
C ALA A 69 -46.33 -12.14 -24.54
N GLU A 70 -45.45 -12.81 -25.29
CA GLU A 70 -44.04 -12.41 -25.42
C GLU A 70 -43.95 -10.95 -25.91
N ALA A 71 -43.52 -10.05 -24.99
CA ALA A 71 -43.17 -8.69 -25.36
C ALA A 71 -41.73 -8.71 -25.91
N THR A 72 -41.62 -8.57 -27.23
CA THR A 72 -40.34 -8.24 -27.88
C THR A 72 -39.89 -6.88 -27.40
N ILE A 73 -38.90 -6.83 -26.55
CA ILE A 73 -38.29 -5.57 -26.09
C ILE A 73 -37.36 -5.10 -27.21
N THR A 74 -37.85 -4.09 -27.98
CA THR A 74 -37.00 -3.29 -28.86
C THR A 74 -36.25 -2.31 -27.97
N PRO A 75 -34.91 -2.27 -27.94
CA PRO A 75 -34.20 -1.29 -27.15
C PRO A 75 -34.43 0.09 -27.77
N THR A 76 -35.21 0.91 -27.09
CA THR A 76 -35.29 2.33 -27.39
C THR A 76 -34.15 3.00 -26.62
N LEU A 77 -33.09 3.41 -27.31
CA LEU A 77 -32.04 4.26 -26.77
C LEU A 77 -32.67 5.60 -26.34
N GLY A 78 -33.05 5.68 -25.09
CA GLY A 78 -33.25 6.93 -24.35
C GLY A 78 -31.98 7.23 -23.56
N PRO A 79 -31.72 8.49 -23.19
CA PRO A 79 -30.57 8.77 -22.29
C PRO A 79 -30.69 7.92 -21.03
N PRO A 80 -29.60 7.33 -20.54
CA PRO A 80 -29.62 6.54 -19.32
C PRO A 80 -30.11 7.43 -18.17
N ALA A 81 -31.35 7.23 -17.74
CA ALA A 81 -31.89 7.84 -16.55
C ALA A 81 -31.69 6.87 -15.40
N GLY A 82 -30.47 6.79 -14.96
CA GLY A 82 -30.15 5.99 -13.80
C GLY A 82 -28.83 6.42 -13.21
N ASP A 83 -28.85 6.79 -11.94
CA ASP A 83 -27.66 7.05 -11.18
C ASP A 83 -26.81 5.76 -11.16
N VAL A 84 -25.54 5.82 -11.61
CA VAL A 84 -24.61 4.70 -11.50
C VAL A 84 -24.23 4.55 -10.05
N SER A 85 -24.47 3.39 -9.45
CA SER A 85 -23.99 3.03 -8.11
C SER A 85 -22.51 2.69 -8.19
N PHE A 86 -21.64 3.63 -7.82
CA PHE A 86 -20.19 3.44 -7.78
C PHE A 86 -19.70 3.25 -6.35
N PHE A 87 -19.27 2.03 -6.03
CA PHE A 87 -18.65 1.69 -4.74
C PHE A 87 -17.15 1.54 -4.89
N SER A 88 -16.38 2.16 -3.98
CA SER A 88 -14.93 2.10 -4.03
C SER A 88 -14.29 1.93 -2.66
N THR A 89 -13.18 1.17 -2.60
CA THR A 89 -12.31 1.11 -1.42
C THR A 89 -11.42 2.33 -1.27
N GLN A 90 -11.44 3.25 -2.24
CA GLN A 90 -10.69 4.50 -2.21
C GLN A 90 -11.58 5.67 -1.85
N PHE A 91 -10.98 6.76 -1.37
CA PHE A 91 -11.66 7.99 -0.99
C PHE A 91 -12.72 7.80 0.12
N ASN A 92 -12.35 7.04 1.16
CA ASN A 92 -13.20 6.82 2.34
C ASN A 92 -13.14 8.00 3.33
N VAL A 93 -12.10 8.85 3.24
CA VAL A 93 -11.97 10.07 4.05
C VAL A 93 -12.91 11.13 3.48
N VAL A 94 -13.62 11.84 4.36
CA VAL A 94 -14.69 12.79 3.98
C VAL A 94 -14.21 13.85 3.00
N GLU A 95 -13.02 14.41 3.22
CA GLU A 95 -12.42 15.45 2.39
C GLU A 95 -12.06 14.93 1.00
N GLU A 96 -11.48 13.73 0.91
CA GLU A 96 -11.15 13.07 -0.36
C GLU A 96 -12.41 12.69 -1.13
N ALA A 97 -13.40 12.11 -0.44
CA ALA A 97 -14.69 11.79 -1.02
C ALA A 97 -15.41 13.03 -1.59
N ALA A 98 -15.31 14.19 -0.90
CA ALA A 98 -15.89 15.42 -1.37
C ALA A 98 -15.22 15.94 -2.66
N LYS A 99 -13.88 15.89 -2.72
CA LYS A 99 -13.12 16.24 -3.93
C LYS A 99 -13.45 15.30 -5.08
N PHE A 100 -13.51 14.00 -4.82
CA PHE A 100 -13.83 13.02 -5.85
C PHE A 100 -15.26 13.17 -6.38
N ARG A 101 -16.25 13.43 -5.53
CA ARG A 101 -17.62 13.73 -5.97
C ARG A 101 -17.67 14.97 -6.88
N ALA A 102 -16.87 16.00 -6.59
CA ALA A 102 -16.79 17.18 -7.46
C ALA A 102 -16.23 16.83 -8.87
N ILE A 103 -15.30 15.89 -8.95
CA ILE A 103 -14.82 15.37 -10.24
C ILE A 103 -15.95 14.59 -10.95
N LEU A 104 -16.68 13.75 -10.24
CA LEU A 104 -17.75 12.96 -10.80
C LEU A 104 -18.91 13.83 -11.32
N GLU A 105 -19.28 14.91 -10.62
CA GLU A 105 -20.35 15.85 -11.02
C GLU A 105 -20.08 16.49 -12.38
N GLU A 106 -18.83 16.66 -12.80
CA GLU A 106 -18.49 17.17 -14.14
C GLU A 106 -18.72 16.13 -15.24
N GLY A 107 -18.62 14.83 -14.93
CA GLY A 107 -18.85 13.73 -15.87
C GLY A 107 -20.30 13.28 -15.98
N GLY A 108 -21.11 13.54 -14.95
CA GLY A 108 -22.51 13.09 -14.91
C GLY A 108 -23.08 12.97 -13.51
N ASN A 109 -24.23 12.33 -13.40
CA ASN A 109 -24.88 12.07 -12.11
C ASN A 109 -24.58 10.64 -11.66
N TYR A 110 -23.61 10.49 -10.76
CA TYR A 110 -23.14 9.22 -10.24
C TYR A 110 -23.29 9.16 -8.71
N ASP A 111 -23.77 8.04 -8.17
CA ASP A 111 -23.89 7.81 -6.74
C ASP A 111 -22.64 7.13 -6.21
N PHE A 112 -21.71 7.93 -5.68
CA PHE A 112 -20.44 7.45 -5.17
C PHE A 112 -20.50 7.13 -3.66
N THR A 113 -20.11 5.90 -3.31
CA THR A 113 -20.00 5.40 -1.93
C THR A 113 -18.59 4.87 -1.68
N GLY A 114 -17.85 5.52 -0.78
CA GLY A 114 -16.64 4.96 -0.19
C GLY A 114 -16.99 3.80 0.75
N SER A 115 -16.30 2.68 0.66
CA SER A 115 -16.56 1.46 1.43
C SER A 115 -15.27 0.81 1.90
N GLU A 116 -15.30 0.18 3.06
CA GLU A 116 -14.24 -0.75 3.45
C GLU A 116 -14.27 -2.00 2.55
N GLU A 117 -13.13 -2.66 2.40
CA GLU A 117 -12.96 -3.81 1.51
C GLU A 117 -13.93 -4.97 1.83
N GLY A 118 -14.02 -5.39 3.10
CA GLY A 118 -14.87 -6.51 3.50
C GLY A 118 -16.35 -6.31 3.18
N PRO A 119 -16.97 -5.18 3.54
CA PRO A 119 -18.33 -4.82 3.14
C PRO A 119 -18.52 -4.77 1.63
N LEU A 120 -17.60 -4.21 0.85
CA LEU A 120 -17.67 -4.16 -0.61
C LEU A 120 -17.66 -5.57 -1.22
N VAL A 121 -16.71 -6.40 -0.84
CA VAL A 121 -16.61 -7.80 -1.29
C VAL A 121 -17.91 -8.56 -0.98
N SER A 122 -18.42 -8.42 0.25
CA SER A 122 -19.67 -9.08 0.67
C SER A 122 -20.87 -8.62 -0.17
N LEU A 123 -20.97 -7.33 -0.47
CA LEU A 123 -22.05 -6.76 -1.26
C LEU A 123 -22.06 -7.29 -2.69
N VAL A 124 -20.89 -7.33 -3.34
CA VAL A 124 -20.74 -7.84 -4.72
C VAL A 124 -21.07 -9.33 -4.79
N LEU A 125 -20.53 -10.13 -3.88
CA LEU A 125 -20.79 -11.60 -3.87
C LEU A 125 -22.25 -11.92 -3.56
N ALA A 126 -22.88 -11.19 -2.64
CA ALA A 126 -24.30 -11.38 -2.32
C ALA A 126 -25.21 -11.02 -3.50
N GLY A 127 -24.88 -9.97 -4.25
CA GLY A 127 -25.57 -9.61 -5.49
C GLY A 127 -25.49 -10.73 -6.52
N ALA A 128 -24.29 -11.22 -6.79
CA ALA A 128 -24.05 -12.32 -7.73
C ALA A 128 -24.79 -13.62 -7.34
N GLU A 129 -24.82 -13.96 -6.04
CA GLU A 129 -25.55 -15.13 -5.53
C GLU A 129 -27.08 -14.97 -5.72
N ALA A 130 -27.59 -13.77 -5.48
CA ALA A 130 -29.01 -13.45 -5.60
C ALA A 130 -29.45 -13.25 -7.08
N GLY A 131 -28.51 -13.01 -8.01
CA GLY A 131 -28.79 -12.58 -9.38
C GLY A 131 -29.47 -11.20 -9.43
N GLN A 132 -29.22 -10.35 -8.45
CA GLN A 132 -29.76 -9.00 -8.29
C GLN A 132 -28.69 -8.08 -7.72
N GLY A 133 -27.89 -7.50 -8.60
CA GLY A 133 -26.84 -6.56 -8.23
C GLY A 133 -27.39 -5.23 -7.72
N GLN A 134 -26.62 -4.59 -6.86
CA GLN A 134 -26.86 -3.23 -6.35
C GLN A 134 -25.71 -2.30 -6.69
N VAL A 135 -24.65 -2.83 -7.31
CA VAL A 135 -23.42 -2.13 -7.66
C VAL A 135 -23.27 -2.15 -9.17
N ASP A 136 -23.16 -0.97 -9.77
CA ASP A 136 -22.89 -0.84 -11.21
C ASP A 136 -21.39 -0.84 -11.49
N LEU A 137 -20.60 -0.19 -10.61
CA LEU A 137 -19.17 -0.06 -10.77
C LEU A 137 -18.44 -0.30 -9.43
N VAL A 138 -17.41 -1.11 -9.46
CA VAL A 138 -16.48 -1.35 -8.35
C VAL A 138 -15.17 -0.65 -8.62
N GLY A 139 -14.71 0.20 -7.69
CA GLY A 139 -13.36 0.74 -7.65
C GLY A 139 -12.58 0.12 -6.50
N ALA A 140 -11.56 -0.68 -6.78
CA ALA A 140 -10.83 -1.37 -5.73
C ALA A 140 -9.35 -1.54 -6.06
N LEU A 141 -8.55 -1.78 -5.03
CA LEU A 141 -7.16 -2.17 -5.21
C LEU A 141 -7.05 -3.51 -5.95
N HIS A 142 -5.97 -3.68 -6.72
CA HIS A 142 -5.64 -4.93 -7.40
C HIS A 142 -5.84 -6.17 -6.51
N GLY A 143 -5.36 -6.12 -5.27
CA GLY A 143 -5.47 -7.24 -4.32
C GLY A 143 -6.89 -7.62 -3.90
N THR A 144 -7.89 -6.75 -4.07
CA THR A 144 -9.30 -7.01 -3.75
C THR A 144 -9.99 -7.87 -4.81
N PHE A 145 -9.64 -7.67 -6.09
CA PHE A 145 -10.33 -8.32 -7.21
C PHE A 145 -10.29 -9.85 -7.21
N PRO A 146 -9.21 -10.53 -6.78
CA PRO A 146 -9.23 -11.99 -6.65
C PRO A 146 -10.37 -12.53 -5.79
N SER A 147 -10.80 -11.78 -4.76
CA SER A 147 -11.89 -12.19 -3.88
C SER A 147 -13.28 -12.10 -4.53
N ILE A 148 -13.43 -11.31 -5.58
CA ILE A 148 -14.70 -11.08 -6.29
C ILE A 148 -14.64 -11.47 -7.77
N GLN A 149 -13.54 -12.03 -8.26
CA GLN A 149 -13.32 -12.30 -9.69
C GLN A 149 -14.43 -13.11 -10.33
N SER A 150 -15.03 -14.08 -9.61
CA SER A 150 -16.13 -14.89 -10.13
C SER A 150 -17.43 -14.12 -10.42
N ALA A 151 -17.55 -12.92 -9.83
CA ALA A 151 -18.70 -12.03 -9.99
C ALA A 151 -18.46 -10.89 -11.00
N MET A 152 -17.27 -10.78 -11.61
CA MET A 152 -16.89 -9.66 -12.46
C MET A 152 -17.02 -9.97 -13.94
N MET A 153 -17.42 -8.97 -14.74
CA MET A 153 -17.46 -9.04 -16.20
C MET A 153 -16.03 -9.04 -16.80
N ASN A 154 -15.92 -9.63 -18.00
CA ASN A 154 -14.71 -9.46 -18.80
C ASN A 154 -14.66 -8.03 -19.39
N MET A 155 -13.60 -7.29 -19.04
CA MET A 155 -13.40 -5.90 -19.45
C MET A 155 -12.48 -5.77 -20.67
N THR A 156 -12.10 -6.87 -21.34
CA THR A 156 -11.17 -6.84 -22.49
C THR A 156 -11.70 -5.98 -23.62
N ASP A 157 -12.97 -6.17 -24.04
CA ASP A 157 -13.57 -5.37 -25.10
C ASP A 157 -13.68 -3.89 -24.72
N VAL A 158 -13.91 -3.57 -23.43
CA VAL A 158 -13.96 -2.19 -22.93
C VAL A 158 -12.59 -1.52 -23.04
N VAL A 159 -11.52 -2.23 -22.68
CA VAL A 159 -10.15 -1.69 -22.83
C VAL A 159 -9.77 -1.53 -24.29
N ASP A 160 -10.15 -2.47 -25.16
CA ASP A 160 -9.89 -2.37 -26.60
C ASP A 160 -10.56 -1.13 -27.21
N ASP A 161 -11.81 -0.87 -26.84
CA ASP A 161 -12.55 0.34 -27.27
C ASP A 161 -11.89 1.62 -26.73
N LEU A 162 -11.52 1.66 -25.45
CA LEU A 162 -10.86 2.82 -24.83
C LEU A 162 -9.46 3.06 -25.43
N SER A 163 -8.76 2.01 -25.81
CA SER A 163 -7.41 2.09 -26.39
C SER A 163 -7.40 2.68 -27.81
N ALA A 164 -8.58 2.95 -28.40
CA ALA A 164 -8.67 3.64 -29.68
C ALA A 164 -8.26 5.12 -29.60
N ASP A 165 -8.38 5.76 -28.45
CA ASP A 165 -8.08 7.19 -28.24
C ASP A 165 -7.11 7.49 -27.10
N ARG A 166 -6.67 6.48 -26.34
CA ARG A 166 -5.70 6.60 -25.22
C ARG A 166 -4.82 5.36 -25.09
N GLU A 167 -3.63 5.53 -24.55
CA GLU A 167 -2.66 4.45 -24.35
C GLU A 167 -2.56 4.11 -22.87
N PHE A 168 -2.96 2.89 -22.49
CA PHE A 168 -2.74 2.37 -21.14
C PHE A 168 -1.34 1.78 -20.98
N ALA A 169 -0.72 2.01 -19.84
CA ALA A 169 0.54 1.35 -19.51
C ALA A 169 0.34 -0.17 -19.42
N GLN A 170 1.08 -0.93 -20.25
CA GLN A 170 0.92 -2.38 -20.37
C GLN A 170 1.11 -3.12 -19.05
N ALA A 171 2.04 -2.64 -18.20
CA ALA A 171 2.27 -3.21 -16.87
C ALA A 171 0.99 -3.21 -16.02
N TYR A 172 0.15 -2.17 -16.13
CA TYR A 172 -1.10 -2.09 -15.37
C TYR A 172 -2.22 -2.92 -15.98
N LEU A 173 -2.28 -3.05 -17.30
CA LEU A 173 -3.22 -3.98 -17.96
C LEU A 173 -2.94 -5.42 -17.56
N GLN A 174 -1.67 -5.81 -17.48
CA GLN A 174 -1.28 -7.15 -17.03
C GLN A 174 -1.80 -7.46 -15.62
N THR A 175 -1.86 -6.48 -14.72
CA THR A 175 -2.40 -6.70 -13.38
C THR A 175 -3.89 -7.03 -13.40
N GLY A 176 -4.64 -6.49 -14.35
CA GLY A 176 -6.08 -6.73 -14.51
C GLY A 176 -6.45 -8.15 -14.97
N LEU A 177 -5.50 -8.87 -15.54
CA LEU A 177 -5.71 -10.25 -15.98
C LEU A 177 -5.80 -11.25 -14.82
N LEU A 178 -5.32 -10.92 -13.63
CA LEU A 178 -5.32 -11.77 -12.44
C LEU A 178 -4.80 -13.20 -12.71
N GLY A 179 -3.78 -13.32 -13.57
CA GLY A 179 -3.19 -14.61 -13.95
C GLY A 179 -3.89 -15.36 -15.09
N THR A 180 -4.94 -14.80 -15.71
CA THR A 180 -5.52 -15.33 -16.96
C THR A 180 -4.79 -14.79 -18.19
N GLU A 181 -5.01 -15.39 -19.36
CA GLU A 181 -4.36 -14.93 -20.61
C GLU A 181 -5.20 -13.87 -21.34
N ASP A 182 -6.55 -13.94 -21.25
CA ASP A 182 -7.48 -13.21 -22.11
C ASP A 182 -8.73 -12.67 -21.38
N TYR A 183 -8.77 -12.75 -20.04
CA TYR A 183 -9.90 -12.26 -19.25
C TYR A 183 -9.43 -11.14 -18.33
N LEU A 184 -9.80 -9.89 -18.68
CA LEU A 184 -9.49 -8.72 -17.89
C LEU A 184 -10.62 -8.46 -16.88
N TYR A 185 -10.32 -8.50 -15.59
CA TYR A 185 -11.33 -8.35 -14.52
C TYR A 185 -11.61 -6.90 -14.15
N TYR A 186 -10.74 -5.98 -14.52
CA TYR A 186 -10.90 -4.55 -14.30
C TYR A 186 -10.08 -3.72 -15.29
N VAL A 187 -10.50 -2.50 -15.51
CA VAL A 187 -9.74 -1.46 -16.21
C VAL A 187 -8.88 -0.73 -15.18
N PRO A 188 -7.55 -0.67 -15.28
CA PRO A 188 -6.77 0.20 -14.41
C PRO A 188 -7.15 1.66 -14.65
N TRP A 189 -7.28 2.48 -13.58
CA TRP A 189 -7.71 3.87 -13.75
C TRP A 189 -6.91 4.88 -12.94
N MET A 190 -6.27 4.49 -11.87
CA MET A 190 -5.31 5.30 -11.13
C MET A 190 -4.33 4.42 -10.40
N GLN A 191 -3.19 4.98 -10.05
CA GLN A 191 -2.17 4.27 -9.32
C GLN A 191 -1.50 5.18 -8.28
N ALA A 192 -0.87 4.57 -7.31
CA ALA A 192 0.07 5.18 -6.40
C ALA A 192 1.32 4.32 -6.32
N THR A 193 2.38 4.81 -5.71
CA THR A 193 3.60 4.05 -5.47
C THR A 193 4.39 4.69 -4.33
N TYR A 194 5.61 4.22 -4.15
CA TYR A 194 6.57 4.72 -3.20
C TYR A 194 7.75 5.33 -3.95
N ILE A 195 8.28 6.41 -3.42
CA ILE A 195 9.41 7.12 -4.00
C ILE A 195 10.43 7.49 -2.92
N MET A 196 11.57 7.95 -3.36
CA MET A 196 12.54 8.62 -2.50
C MET A 196 12.30 10.13 -2.52
N ALA A 197 12.58 10.76 -1.39
CA ALA A 197 12.62 12.20 -1.22
C ALA A 197 13.95 12.63 -0.64
N ALA A 198 14.50 13.77 -1.08
CA ALA A 198 15.66 14.35 -0.43
C ALA A 198 15.55 15.86 -0.29
N HIS A 199 16.09 16.39 0.82
CA HIS A 199 16.35 17.81 0.97
C HIS A 199 17.47 18.22 0.01
N ASN A 200 17.33 19.37 -0.64
CA ASN A 200 18.32 19.87 -1.61
C ASN A 200 19.74 19.95 -1.05
N ASP A 201 19.88 20.25 0.24
CA ASP A 201 21.19 20.29 0.91
C ASP A 201 21.86 18.91 0.98
N ALA A 202 21.13 17.81 0.83
CA ALA A 202 21.70 16.47 0.82
C ALA A 202 22.44 16.18 -0.51
N LEU A 203 22.06 16.83 -1.61
CA LEU A 203 22.57 16.54 -2.95
C LEU A 203 24.08 16.79 -3.11
N GLN A 204 24.63 17.74 -2.35
CA GLN A 204 26.08 18.03 -2.37
C GLN A 204 26.95 16.86 -1.85
N TYR A 205 26.32 15.90 -1.17
CA TYR A 205 26.98 14.72 -0.57
C TYR A 205 26.76 13.43 -1.39
N LEU A 206 26.10 13.53 -2.55
CA LEU A 206 25.99 12.39 -3.47
C LEU A 206 27.38 11.87 -3.86
N PRO A 207 27.56 10.56 -4.01
CA PRO A 207 28.80 9.98 -4.55
C PRO A 207 29.19 10.60 -5.89
N GLU A 208 30.50 10.76 -6.16
CA GLU A 208 30.99 11.37 -7.39
C GLU A 208 30.48 10.64 -8.62
N GLY A 209 29.78 11.37 -9.50
CA GLY A 209 29.21 10.82 -10.75
C GLY A 209 27.91 10.05 -10.58
N ALA A 210 27.33 9.99 -9.37
CA ALA A 210 26.01 9.39 -9.18
C ALA A 210 24.91 10.28 -9.79
N ASP A 211 23.98 9.63 -10.48
CA ASP A 211 22.73 10.24 -10.96
C ASP A 211 21.60 9.87 -9.98
N ILE A 212 20.96 10.88 -9.40
CA ILE A 212 19.88 10.66 -8.41
C ILE A 212 18.72 9.85 -9.01
N ASN A 213 18.46 9.96 -10.32
CA ASN A 213 17.40 9.20 -11.00
C ASN A 213 17.83 7.79 -11.41
N ALA A 214 19.12 7.47 -11.31
CA ALA A 214 19.70 6.17 -11.63
C ALA A 214 20.58 5.63 -10.48
N LEU A 215 20.24 6.01 -9.24
CA LEU A 215 21.00 5.63 -8.05
C LEU A 215 20.95 4.11 -7.84
N THR A 216 22.07 3.51 -7.42
CA THR A 216 22.10 2.12 -6.95
C THR A 216 21.98 2.06 -5.41
N TYR A 217 21.63 0.88 -4.86
CA TYR A 217 21.59 0.72 -3.40
C TYR A 217 22.96 0.93 -2.77
N GLU A 218 24.05 0.51 -3.43
CA GLU A 218 25.41 0.75 -2.95
C GLU A 218 25.71 2.25 -2.85
N GLN A 219 25.40 3.01 -3.91
CA GLN A 219 25.55 4.46 -3.91
C GLN A 219 24.65 5.14 -2.88
N PHE A 220 23.45 4.62 -2.65
CA PHE A 220 22.57 5.11 -1.58
C PHE A 220 23.17 4.89 -0.20
N GLY A 221 23.72 3.72 0.08
CA GLY A 221 24.45 3.44 1.32
C GLY A 221 25.66 4.35 1.52
N GLU A 222 26.48 4.56 0.48
CA GLU A 222 27.60 5.51 0.49
C GLU A 222 27.15 6.95 0.75
N TRP A 223 26.04 7.36 0.15
CA TRP A 223 25.45 8.69 0.37
C TRP A 223 25.01 8.86 1.83
N CYS A 224 24.31 7.89 2.40
CA CYS A 224 23.87 7.92 3.81
C CYS A 224 25.07 7.96 4.78
N GLN A 225 26.15 7.21 4.46
CA GLN A 225 27.39 7.26 5.22
C GLN A 225 28.03 8.65 5.18
N THR A 226 28.20 9.22 3.98
CA THR A 226 28.79 10.55 3.79
C THR A 226 27.97 11.62 4.52
N LEU A 227 26.64 11.56 4.41
CA LEU A 227 25.76 12.47 5.14
C LEU A 227 25.97 12.39 6.66
N MET A 228 26.08 11.19 7.21
CA MET A 228 26.34 11.02 8.64
C MET A 228 27.69 11.61 9.06
N GLU A 229 28.74 11.35 8.28
CA GLU A 229 30.10 11.81 8.57
C GLU A 229 30.22 13.35 8.50
N GLU A 230 29.64 13.97 7.47
CA GLU A 230 29.78 15.39 7.18
C GLU A 230 28.80 16.27 7.99
N THR A 231 27.61 15.75 8.35
CA THR A 231 26.61 16.51 9.14
C THR A 231 26.68 16.25 10.64
N GLY A 232 27.48 15.26 11.05
CA GLY A 232 27.67 14.88 12.47
C GLY A 232 26.56 14.00 13.03
N GLY A 233 25.72 13.40 12.18
CA GLY A 233 24.68 12.43 12.55
C GLY A 233 23.95 11.87 11.34
N PRO A 234 23.29 10.70 11.48
CA PRO A 234 22.59 10.08 10.36
C PRO A 234 21.42 10.94 9.88
N LYS A 235 21.27 11.04 8.56
CA LYS A 235 20.28 11.87 7.86
C LYS A 235 19.42 11.10 6.87
N CYS A 236 19.62 9.79 6.73
CA CYS A 236 18.73 8.91 5.95
C CYS A 236 17.68 8.29 6.87
N GLY A 237 16.47 8.11 6.38
CA GLY A 237 15.37 7.53 7.18
C GLY A 237 14.42 6.68 6.36
N VAL A 238 13.76 5.74 7.05
CA VAL A 238 12.72 4.88 6.51
C VAL A 238 11.58 4.74 7.52
N PRO A 239 10.32 4.54 7.07
CA PRO A 239 9.16 4.44 7.96
C PRO A 239 9.03 3.01 8.52
N HIS A 240 9.97 2.57 9.38
CA HIS A 240 10.04 1.18 9.85
C HIS A 240 8.78 0.78 10.64
N ALA A 241 8.20 1.65 11.46
CA ALA A 241 6.93 1.40 12.14
C ALA A 241 5.71 1.50 11.20
N GLY A 242 5.89 2.06 10.02
CA GLY A 242 4.84 2.24 9.01
C GLY A 242 4.85 1.18 7.91
N LEU A 243 4.89 1.66 6.65
CA LEU A 243 4.84 0.79 5.46
C LEU A 243 6.21 0.22 5.05
N PHE A 244 7.10 -0.03 5.99
CA PHE A 244 8.44 -0.55 5.71
C PHE A 244 8.44 -1.92 5.01
N HIS A 245 7.46 -2.78 5.31
CA HIS A 245 7.30 -4.03 4.58
C HIS A 245 7.15 -3.83 3.06
N ARG A 246 6.59 -2.69 2.63
CA ARG A 246 6.50 -2.35 1.20
C ARG A 246 7.86 -2.01 0.59
N PHE A 247 8.75 -1.39 1.38
CA PHE A 247 10.15 -1.22 0.97
C PHE A 247 10.84 -2.58 0.77
N LEU A 248 10.57 -3.54 1.66
CA LEU A 248 11.12 -4.88 1.55
C LEU A 248 10.56 -5.61 0.33
N GLU A 249 9.24 -5.79 0.28
CA GLU A 249 8.54 -6.60 -0.71
C GLU A 249 8.58 -5.99 -2.12
N GLY A 250 8.50 -4.67 -2.23
CA GLY A 250 8.31 -3.99 -3.51
C GLY A 250 9.57 -3.40 -4.12
N PHE A 251 10.61 -3.19 -3.31
CA PHE A 251 11.76 -2.38 -3.75
C PHE A 251 13.09 -3.12 -3.58
N ILE A 252 13.57 -3.29 -2.36
CA ILE A 252 14.92 -3.82 -2.17
C ILE A 252 15.01 -5.32 -2.51
N TRP A 253 14.01 -6.14 -2.14
CA TRP A 253 14.04 -7.57 -2.41
C TRP A 253 14.06 -7.86 -3.91
N PRO A 254 13.05 -7.40 -4.70
CA PRO A 254 13.08 -7.64 -6.14
C PRO A 254 14.28 -6.99 -6.85
N ALA A 255 14.80 -5.87 -6.34
CA ALA A 255 15.98 -5.23 -6.92
C ALA A 255 17.25 -6.10 -6.81
N TYR A 256 17.38 -6.89 -5.75
CA TYR A 256 18.53 -7.78 -5.58
C TYR A 256 18.31 -9.17 -6.17
N THR A 257 17.09 -9.70 -6.11
CA THR A 257 16.82 -11.11 -6.42
C THR A 257 16.09 -11.33 -7.74
N GLY A 258 15.44 -10.30 -8.28
CA GLY A 258 14.59 -10.40 -9.47
C GLY A 258 13.24 -11.11 -9.21
N GLY A 259 12.99 -11.55 -7.99
CA GLY A 259 11.77 -12.22 -7.55
C GLY A 259 11.40 -11.85 -6.13
N MET A 260 10.39 -12.49 -5.59
CA MET A 260 9.99 -12.33 -4.20
C MET A 260 9.92 -13.68 -3.50
N VAL A 261 8.88 -14.46 -3.79
CA VAL A 261 8.63 -15.77 -3.17
C VAL A 261 9.59 -16.82 -3.69
N THR A 262 9.71 -16.95 -5.02
CA THR A 262 10.59 -17.94 -5.66
C THR A 262 12.09 -17.65 -5.46
N GLN A 263 12.42 -16.49 -4.90
CA GLN A 263 13.79 -16.06 -4.60
C GLN A 263 13.96 -15.63 -3.14
N PHE A 264 13.00 -16.00 -2.28
CA PHE A 264 12.99 -15.52 -0.89
C PHE A 264 14.24 -15.92 -0.10
N LYS A 265 14.71 -17.17 -0.25
CA LYS A 265 15.92 -17.69 0.44
C LYS A 265 17.11 -17.84 -0.49
N SER A 266 17.15 -17.09 -1.60
CA SER A 266 18.27 -17.10 -2.54
C SER A 266 19.56 -16.56 -1.89
N PRO A 267 20.74 -16.90 -2.44
CA PRO A 267 22.02 -16.29 -2.02
C PRO A 267 22.02 -14.77 -2.18
N GLU A 268 21.28 -14.24 -3.15
CA GLU A 268 21.12 -12.82 -3.41
C GLU A 268 20.32 -12.14 -2.30
N ALA A 269 19.26 -12.78 -1.79
CA ALA A 269 18.51 -12.30 -0.62
C ALA A 269 19.37 -12.27 0.65
N ALA A 270 20.15 -13.33 0.89
CA ALA A 270 21.10 -13.34 2.00
C ALA A 270 22.14 -12.22 1.89
N SER A 271 22.74 -12.04 0.70
CA SER A 271 23.73 -10.99 0.44
C SER A 271 23.14 -9.59 0.59
N MET A 272 21.87 -9.37 0.18
CA MET A 272 21.15 -8.12 0.36
C MET A 272 20.96 -7.78 1.85
N LEU A 273 20.51 -8.75 2.67
CA LEU A 273 20.32 -8.54 4.10
C LEU A 273 21.64 -8.26 4.82
N GLU A 274 22.71 -8.98 4.48
CA GLU A 274 24.06 -8.74 5.02
C GLU A 274 24.59 -7.35 4.62
N TRP A 275 24.42 -6.96 3.35
CA TRP A 275 24.78 -5.63 2.88
C TRP A 275 23.97 -4.55 3.62
N ALA A 276 22.68 -4.74 3.80
CA ALA A 276 21.82 -3.79 4.50
C ALA A 276 22.26 -3.64 5.97
N ARG A 277 22.59 -4.74 6.66
CA ARG A 277 23.12 -4.73 8.03
C ARG A 277 24.44 -3.96 8.13
N ASP A 278 25.36 -4.19 7.21
CA ASP A 278 26.73 -3.73 7.33
C ASP A 278 26.96 -2.35 6.68
N SER A 279 26.18 -2.00 5.63
CA SER A 279 26.45 -0.85 4.76
C SER A 279 25.28 0.14 4.57
N LEU A 280 24.10 -0.15 5.11
CA LEU A 280 22.96 0.78 5.05
C LEU A 280 22.47 1.15 6.45
N TRP A 281 22.05 0.15 7.24
CA TRP A 281 21.38 0.39 8.52
C TRP A 281 22.18 1.20 9.54
N PRO A 282 23.52 1.07 9.64
CA PRO A 282 24.34 1.89 10.54
C PRO A 282 24.25 3.40 10.26
N TYR A 283 23.83 3.79 9.07
CA TYR A 283 23.72 5.17 8.59
C TYR A 283 22.28 5.68 8.53
N ILE A 284 21.30 4.82 8.86
CA ILE A 284 19.88 5.18 8.99
C ILE A 284 19.66 5.87 10.34
N HIS A 285 18.81 6.89 10.34
CA HIS A 285 18.47 7.65 11.55
C HIS A 285 17.85 6.72 12.61
N PRO A 286 18.32 6.71 13.87
CA PRO A 286 17.87 5.76 14.89
C PRO A 286 16.37 5.81 15.18
N GLN A 287 15.73 6.97 14.99
CA GLN A 287 14.29 7.09 15.19
C GLN A 287 13.47 6.44 14.06
N SER A 288 14.11 5.97 12.98
CA SER A 288 13.42 5.27 11.88
C SER A 288 12.62 4.06 12.38
N ILE A 289 13.07 3.37 13.44
CA ILE A 289 12.32 2.27 14.05
C ILE A 289 10.94 2.67 14.58
N SER A 290 10.70 3.97 14.84
CA SER A 290 9.45 4.52 15.36
C SER A 290 8.70 5.41 14.36
N TYR A 291 9.30 5.71 13.19
CA TYR A 291 8.61 6.50 12.17
C TYR A 291 7.53 5.67 11.47
N GLU A 292 6.31 6.20 11.46
CA GLU A 292 5.20 5.69 10.66
C GLU A 292 5.14 6.39 9.29
N PHE A 293 5.54 7.67 9.25
CA PHE A 293 5.53 8.56 8.09
C PHE A 293 6.83 9.37 8.02
N MET A 294 7.27 9.73 6.81
CA MET A 294 8.53 10.45 6.62
C MET A 294 8.37 11.96 6.37
N GLN A 295 7.17 12.47 6.15
CA GLN A 295 6.96 13.89 5.87
C GLN A 295 7.43 14.80 7.01
N GLU A 296 7.12 14.50 8.27
CA GLU A 296 7.51 15.33 9.41
C GLU A 296 9.01 15.32 9.67
N PRO A 297 9.71 14.17 9.69
CA PRO A 297 11.16 14.11 9.77
C PRO A 297 11.88 14.88 8.65
N LEU A 298 11.33 14.87 7.41
CA LEU A 298 11.85 15.66 6.30
C LEU A 298 11.65 17.16 6.52
N LEU A 299 10.43 17.59 6.85
CA LEU A 299 10.08 19.00 7.07
C LEU A 299 10.88 19.62 8.23
N SER A 300 11.12 18.85 9.29
CA SER A 300 11.93 19.31 10.44
C SER A 300 13.43 19.33 10.16
N GLY A 301 13.90 18.69 9.08
CA GLY A 301 15.32 18.51 8.79
C GLY A 301 16.03 17.49 9.70
N GLU A 302 15.28 16.72 10.47
CA GLU A 302 15.79 15.58 11.23
C GLU A 302 16.34 14.51 10.30
N VAL A 303 15.58 14.19 9.24
CA VAL A 303 15.98 13.36 8.11
C VAL A 303 16.09 14.22 6.86
N TRP A 304 17.09 13.96 6.03
CA TRP A 304 17.30 14.64 4.75
C TRP A 304 17.04 13.77 3.55
N VAL A 305 17.11 12.44 3.69
CA VAL A 305 16.81 11.49 2.62
C VAL A 305 15.86 10.43 3.17
N ALA A 306 14.72 10.21 2.51
CA ALA A 306 13.69 9.33 2.99
C ALA A 306 13.06 8.51 1.87
N PHE A 307 12.50 7.35 2.23
CA PHE A 307 11.60 6.54 1.41
C PHE A 307 10.22 6.54 2.05
N ASP A 308 9.17 6.82 1.27
CA ASP A 308 7.77 6.62 1.72
C ASP A 308 6.79 6.60 0.54
N HIS A 309 5.53 6.34 0.86
CA HIS A 309 4.41 6.42 -0.08
C HIS A 309 4.15 7.87 -0.51
N VAL A 310 3.83 8.09 -1.78
CA VAL A 310 3.57 9.43 -2.34
C VAL A 310 2.56 10.23 -1.49
N ALA A 311 1.43 9.64 -1.09
CA ALA A 311 0.44 10.31 -0.26
C ALA A 311 0.94 10.70 1.15
N ARG A 312 2.10 10.20 1.57
CA ARG A 312 2.75 10.51 2.85
C ARG A 312 3.95 11.46 2.72
N LEU A 313 4.30 11.83 1.50
CA LEU A 313 5.35 12.79 1.18
C LEU A 313 4.80 14.10 0.62
N ILE A 314 3.61 14.05 0.00
CA ILE A 314 3.00 15.18 -0.71
C ILE A 314 2.88 16.45 0.12
N GLN A 315 2.65 16.33 1.44
CA GLN A 315 2.57 17.51 2.30
C GLN A 315 3.93 18.22 2.38
N ALA A 316 5.03 17.49 2.51
CA ALA A 316 6.36 18.09 2.54
C ALA A 316 6.67 18.83 1.23
N PHE A 317 6.35 18.22 0.09
CA PHE A 317 6.54 18.83 -1.21
C PHE A 317 5.62 20.03 -1.46
N ASN A 318 4.38 20.01 -0.96
CA ASN A 318 3.47 21.16 -1.10
C ASN A 318 3.83 22.33 -0.17
N GLU A 319 4.36 22.06 1.02
CA GLU A 319 4.74 23.11 1.97
C GLU A 319 6.06 23.80 1.62
N GLN A 320 7.02 23.03 1.08
CA GLN A 320 8.39 23.51 0.81
C GLN A 320 8.93 22.91 -0.50
N PRO A 321 8.27 23.09 -1.65
CA PRO A 321 8.67 22.46 -2.91
C PRO A 321 10.11 22.82 -3.32
N GLU A 322 10.55 24.05 -3.03
CA GLU A 322 11.89 24.55 -3.34
C GLU A 322 13.02 23.88 -2.53
N ASN A 323 12.67 23.19 -1.44
CA ASN A 323 13.64 22.55 -0.54
C ASN A 323 13.86 21.08 -0.83
N PHE A 324 13.01 20.46 -1.64
CA PHE A 324 13.03 19.02 -1.84
C PHE A 324 13.16 18.61 -3.32
N VAL A 325 13.68 17.42 -3.52
CA VAL A 325 13.61 16.66 -4.77
C VAL A 325 12.95 15.32 -4.49
N ALA A 326 12.15 14.85 -5.45
CA ALA A 326 11.61 13.50 -5.48
C ALA A 326 12.35 12.70 -6.57
N PHE A 327 12.59 11.42 -6.33
CA PHE A 327 13.35 10.57 -7.25
C PHE A 327 12.99 9.10 -7.07
N PRO A 328 13.30 8.24 -8.08
CA PRO A 328 13.03 6.80 -8.01
C PRO A 328 13.81 6.13 -6.88
N ALA A 329 13.26 5.04 -6.34
CA ALA A 329 14.04 4.17 -5.46
C ALA A 329 15.29 3.63 -6.16
N PRO A 330 16.37 3.31 -5.40
CA PRO A 330 17.61 2.80 -6.00
C PRO A 330 17.41 1.46 -6.72
N SER A 331 18.25 1.18 -7.71
CA SER A 331 18.33 -0.13 -8.35
C SER A 331 19.35 -1.03 -7.64
N GLY A 332 19.13 -2.33 -7.74
CA GLY A 332 20.04 -3.38 -7.30
C GLY A 332 20.63 -4.17 -8.47
N PRO A 333 21.30 -5.29 -8.19
CA PRO A 333 21.94 -6.12 -9.23
C PRO A 333 20.96 -6.71 -10.25
N ALA A 334 19.70 -6.97 -9.87
CA ALA A 334 18.68 -7.51 -10.76
C ALA A 334 17.92 -6.41 -11.52
N GLY A 335 17.87 -5.20 -10.99
CA GLY A 335 17.18 -4.05 -11.58
C GLY A 335 16.58 -3.14 -10.52
N ARG A 336 15.58 -2.37 -10.91
CA ARG A 336 14.88 -1.42 -10.05
C ARG A 336 13.53 -1.98 -9.63
N GLY A 337 13.46 -2.51 -8.41
CA GLY A 337 12.17 -2.91 -7.83
C GLY A 337 11.26 -1.71 -7.62
N PHE A 338 9.98 -1.84 -7.94
CA PHE A 338 8.96 -0.89 -7.54
C PHE A 338 7.60 -1.58 -7.35
N MET A 339 6.80 -1.07 -6.44
CA MET A 339 5.47 -1.61 -6.14
C MET A 339 4.39 -0.68 -6.68
N PRO A 340 3.74 -1.03 -7.81
CA PRO A 340 2.57 -0.31 -8.27
C PRO A 340 1.37 -0.65 -7.36
N VAL A 341 0.73 0.38 -6.83
CA VAL A 341 -0.54 0.27 -6.09
C VAL A 341 -1.66 0.64 -7.05
N VAL A 342 -2.12 -0.33 -7.83
CA VAL A 342 -3.09 -0.11 -8.90
C VAL A 342 -4.51 -0.20 -8.35
N VAL A 343 -5.34 0.80 -8.70
CA VAL A 343 -6.79 0.78 -8.49
C VAL A 343 -7.46 0.45 -9.81
N GLY A 344 -8.31 -0.57 -9.79
CA GLY A 344 -9.09 -1.02 -10.94
C GLY A 344 -10.54 -0.55 -10.87
N LEU A 345 -11.16 -0.44 -12.03
CA LEU A 345 -12.61 -0.28 -12.22
C LEU A 345 -13.16 -1.54 -12.86
N GLY A 346 -14.03 -2.25 -12.17
CA GLY A 346 -14.65 -3.47 -12.66
C GLY A 346 -16.17 -3.41 -12.57
N ILE A 347 -16.86 -4.06 -13.50
CA ILE A 347 -18.33 -4.12 -13.56
C ILE A 347 -18.74 -5.52 -13.09
N PRO A 348 -19.63 -5.65 -12.07
CA PRO A 348 -20.22 -6.93 -11.71
C PRO A 348 -21.06 -7.53 -12.84
N ASN A 349 -21.12 -8.88 -12.93
CA ASN A 349 -21.95 -9.58 -13.95
C ASN A 349 -23.45 -9.27 -13.83
N ASP A 350 -23.90 -8.90 -12.65
CA ASP A 350 -25.29 -8.58 -12.29
C ASP A 350 -25.52 -7.08 -12.09
N ALA A 351 -24.61 -6.24 -12.60
CA ALA A 351 -24.74 -4.78 -12.54
C ALA A 351 -26.07 -4.31 -13.15
N PRO A 352 -26.86 -3.47 -12.45
CA PRO A 352 -28.13 -2.97 -12.99
C PRO A 352 -27.98 -2.11 -14.25
N ASN A 353 -26.90 -1.33 -14.37
CA ASN A 353 -26.68 -0.37 -15.46
C ASN A 353 -25.24 -0.48 -16.04
N PRO A 354 -24.87 -1.63 -16.65
CA PRO A 354 -23.50 -1.85 -17.11
C PRO A 354 -23.04 -0.87 -18.20
N GLU A 355 -23.92 -0.44 -19.11
CA GLU A 355 -23.58 0.54 -20.15
C GLU A 355 -23.23 1.91 -19.54
N ALA A 356 -23.97 2.35 -18.53
CA ALA A 356 -23.68 3.60 -17.84
C ALA A 356 -22.39 3.51 -17.00
N ALA A 357 -22.10 2.33 -16.46
CA ALA A 357 -20.81 2.07 -15.80
C ALA A 357 -19.64 2.14 -16.80
N MET A 358 -19.79 1.64 -18.02
CA MET A 358 -18.77 1.76 -19.09
C MET A 358 -18.54 3.22 -19.48
N GLU A 359 -19.61 4.05 -19.55
CA GLU A 359 -19.50 5.49 -19.80
C GLU A 359 -18.72 6.19 -18.67
N LEU A 360 -18.95 5.79 -17.40
CA LEU A 360 -18.20 6.31 -16.27
C LEU A 360 -16.72 5.90 -16.34
N ILE A 361 -16.41 4.64 -16.69
CA ILE A 361 -15.03 4.18 -16.90
C ILE A 361 -14.36 5.01 -18.00
N ASN A 362 -15.07 5.23 -19.12
CA ASN A 362 -14.56 6.08 -20.21
C ASN A 362 -14.24 7.49 -19.70
N TYR A 363 -15.10 8.11 -18.90
CA TYR A 363 -14.87 9.43 -18.32
C TYR A 363 -13.67 9.43 -17.36
N LEU A 364 -13.59 8.47 -16.44
CA LEU A 364 -12.54 8.41 -15.43
C LEU A 364 -11.15 8.11 -16.00
N THR A 365 -11.07 7.50 -17.17
CA THR A 365 -9.82 7.19 -17.86
C THR A 365 -9.41 8.22 -18.91
N GLN A 366 -10.17 9.31 -19.11
CA GLN A 366 -9.75 10.44 -19.95
C GLN A 366 -8.50 11.10 -19.39
N PRO A 367 -7.51 11.50 -20.22
CA PRO A 367 -6.30 12.18 -19.75
C PRO A 367 -6.60 13.42 -18.89
N GLU A 368 -7.60 14.22 -19.24
CA GLU A 368 -8.00 15.40 -18.48
C GLU A 368 -8.59 15.06 -17.12
N THR A 369 -9.39 13.99 -17.02
CA THR A 369 -9.92 13.50 -15.74
C THR A 369 -8.82 12.91 -14.89
N GLN A 370 -7.91 12.14 -15.48
CA GLN A 370 -6.73 11.60 -14.80
C GLN A 370 -5.82 12.72 -14.22
N LYS A 371 -5.62 13.80 -14.99
CA LYS A 371 -4.92 15.00 -14.52
C LYS A 371 -5.62 15.64 -13.33
N ARG A 372 -6.96 15.70 -13.37
CA ARG A 372 -7.75 16.26 -12.27
C ARG A 372 -7.64 15.41 -11.00
N VAL A 373 -7.70 14.08 -11.14
CA VAL A 373 -7.49 13.12 -10.03
C VAL A 373 -6.09 13.29 -9.45
N LEU A 374 -5.08 13.45 -10.28
CA LEU A 374 -3.70 13.70 -9.82
C LEU A 374 -3.60 15.02 -9.04
N ALA A 375 -4.12 16.11 -9.60
CA ALA A 375 -4.02 17.44 -8.99
C ALA A 375 -4.74 17.56 -7.64
N ASP A 376 -5.94 16.97 -7.54
CA ASP A 376 -6.82 17.13 -6.37
C ASP A 376 -6.63 16.04 -5.31
N LEU A 377 -6.17 14.84 -5.71
CA LEU A 377 -6.18 13.63 -4.88
C LEU A 377 -4.82 12.91 -4.81
N ALA A 378 -3.80 13.38 -5.57
CA ALA A 378 -2.45 12.80 -5.61
C ALA A 378 -2.42 11.30 -5.98
N PHE A 379 -3.36 10.86 -6.84
CA PHE A 379 -3.29 9.56 -7.50
C PHE A 379 -2.83 9.73 -8.94
N PHE A 380 -1.89 8.88 -9.36
CA PHE A 380 -1.17 9.03 -10.61
C PHE A 380 -1.90 8.37 -11.76
N PRO A 381 -1.77 8.96 -12.99
CA PRO A 381 -2.36 8.40 -14.18
C PRO A 381 -1.89 6.99 -14.52
N VAL A 382 -2.75 6.24 -15.19
CA VAL A 382 -2.44 4.93 -15.80
C VAL A 382 -2.44 5.00 -17.32
N VAL A 383 -2.82 6.15 -17.87
CA VAL A 383 -2.79 6.44 -19.31
C VAL A 383 -1.65 7.39 -19.64
N ALA A 384 -1.07 7.23 -20.82
CA ALA A 384 -0.01 8.11 -21.32
C ALA A 384 -0.54 9.48 -21.77
N GLY A 385 0.35 10.46 -21.88
CA GLY A 385 0.06 11.77 -22.47
C GLY A 385 -0.72 12.74 -21.58
N VAL A 386 -0.81 12.46 -20.28
CA VAL A 386 -1.39 13.43 -19.33
C VAL A 386 -0.45 14.63 -19.19
N ASP A 387 -0.97 15.82 -19.47
CA ASP A 387 -0.20 17.07 -19.33
C ASP A 387 -0.06 17.47 -17.87
N THR A 388 1.17 17.37 -17.34
CA THR A 388 1.50 17.71 -15.95
C THR A 388 2.11 19.10 -15.76
N SER A 389 2.17 19.91 -16.82
CA SER A 389 2.92 21.18 -16.84
C SER A 389 2.35 22.28 -15.94
N ASP A 390 1.09 22.21 -15.53
CA ASP A 390 0.39 23.19 -14.68
C ASP A 390 -0.07 22.61 -13.32
N LEU A 391 0.49 21.47 -12.95
CA LEU A 391 0.23 20.87 -11.62
C LEU A 391 0.84 21.73 -10.49
N PRO A 392 0.29 21.65 -9.26
CA PRO A 392 0.99 22.17 -8.08
C PRO A 392 2.42 21.63 -8.03
N GLU A 393 3.38 22.50 -7.65
CA GLU A 393 4.81 22.19 -7.75
C GLU A 393 5.17 20.89 -6.99
N GLY A 394 4.60 20.66 -5.79
CA GLY A 394 4.82 19.42 -5.04
C GLY A 394 4.28 18.18 -5.75
N VAL A 395 3.12 18.28 -6.39
CA VAL A 395 2.54 17.17 -7.18
C VAL A 395 3.38 16.89 -8.43
N ALA A 396 3.91 17.95 -9.07
CA ALA A 396 4.77 17.80 -10.24
C ALA A 396 6.09 17.10 -9.89
N LEU A 397 6.68 17.37 -8.70
CA LEU A 397 7.87 16.68 -8.21
C LEU A 397 7.63 15.17 -8.06
N GLU A 398 6.53 14.78 -7.43
CA GLU A 398 6.17 13.37 -7.28
C GLU A 398 5.89 12.71 -8.62
N ALA A 399 5.14 13.37 -9.50
CA ALA A 399 4.80 12.84 -10.81
C ALA A 399 6.05 12.51 -11.64
N ALA A 400 7.06 13.40 -11.62
CA ALA A 400 8.33 13.16 -12.29
C ALA A 400 9.08 11.95 -11.73
N ALA A 401 9.10 11.75 -10.41
CA ALA A 401 9.74 10.60 -9.78
C ALA A 401 9.01 9.28 -10.06
N VAL A 402 7.67 9.32 -10.06
CA VAL A 402 6.83 8.16 -10.40
C VAL A 402 7.04 7.78 -11.87
N GLU A 403 7.02 8.75 -12.81
CA GLU A 403 7.27 8.52 -14.22
C GLU A 403 8.67 7.91 -14.44
N ALA A 404 9.69 8.48 -13.81
CA ALA A 404 11.06 7.97 -13.89
C ALA A 404 11.19 6.54 -13.33
N THR A 405 10.38 6.17 -12.35
CA THR A 405 10.34 4.81 -11.79
C THR A 405 9.71 3.82 -12.78
N VAL A 406 8.53 4.15 -13.31
CA VAL A 406 7.74 3.24 -14.15
C VAL A 406 8.34 3.06 -15.54
N THR A 407 9.01 4.10 -16.06
CA THR A 407 9.64 4.08 -17.41
C THR A 407 11.10 3.65 -17.42
N ALA A 408 11.69 3.33 -16.26
CA ALA A 408 13.06 2.84 -16.18
C ALA A 408 13.22 1.54 -16.97
N GLU A 409 14.29 1.43 -17.77
CA GLU A 409 14.55 0.23 -18.61
C GLU A 409 14.78 -1.03 -17.77
N ASP A 410 15.25 -0.88 -16.53
CA ASP A 410 15.52 -1.93 -15.56
C ASP A 410 14.39 -2.11 -14.53
N ALA A 411 13.21 -1.53 -14.76
CA ALA A 411 12.08 -1.59 -13.84
C ALA A 411 11.56 -3.01 -13.64
N ILE A 412 11.40 -3.42 -12.38
CA ILE A 412 10.85 -4.71 -11.95
C ILE A 412 9.58 -4.45 -11.14
N PRO A 413 8.38 -4.55 -11.74
CA PRO A 413 7.13 -4.35 -11.01
C PRO A 413 6.88 -5.52 -10.05
N ALA A 414 6.86 -5.25 -8.75
CA ALA A 414 6.52 -6.18 -7.69
C ALA A 414 5.11 -5.88 -7.18
N LEU A 415 4.16 -6.73 -7.52
CA LEU A 415 2.76 -6.50 -7.15
C LEU A 415 2.52 -6.74 -5.66
N ILE A 416 1.47 -6.11 -5.14
CA ILE A 416 0.92 -6.42 -3.83
C ILE A 416 0.53 -7.92 -3.83
N PRO A 417 0.85 -8.67 -2.75
CA PRO A 417 0.49 -10.08 -2.64
C PRO A 417 -1.00 -10.33 -2.89
N VAL A 418 -1.33 -11.36 -3.64
CA VAL A 418 -2.69 -11.76 -4.00
C VAL A 418 -3.00 -13.18 -3.53
N GLY A 419 -4.29 -13.51 -3.37
CA GLY A 419 -4.73 -14.85 -3.03
C GLY A 419 -4.61 -15.24 -1.55
N LEU A 420 -4.09 -14.37 -0.70
CA LEU A 420 -3.90 -14.62 0.73
C LEU A 420 -5.16 -14.37 1.59
N GLY A 421 -6.18 -13.73 1.04
CA GLY A 421 -7.43 -13.40 1.73
C GLY A 421 -7.18 -12.60 3.03
N ALA A 422 -7.83 -13.01 4.11
CA ALA A 422 -7.68 -12.35 5.42
C ALA A 422 -6.27 -12.50 6.05
N ARG A 423 -5.42 -13.36 5.49
CA ARG A 423 -4.06 -13.62 5.98
C ARG A 423 -2.99 -12.78 5.28
N GLY A 424 -3.38 -11.83 4.42
CA GLY A 424 -2.44 -10.98 3.67
C GLY A 424 -1.43 -10.21 4.54
N GLY A 425 -1.77 -9.92 5.81
CA GLY A 425 -0.82 -9.29 6.75
C GLY A 425 0.34 -10.20 7.20
N GLU A 426 0.14 -11.52 7.19
CA GLU A 426 1.16 -12.47 7.67
C GLU A 426 2.42 -12.48 6.79
N ILE A 427 2.27 -12.24 5.49
CA ILE A 427 3.44 -12.13 4.60
C ILE A 427 4.30 -10.93 4.97
N ASN A 428 3.68 -9.79 5.31
CA ASN A 428 4.39 -8.59 5.71
C ASN A 428 5.26 -8.85 6.96
N GLU A 429 4.73 -9.63 7.91
CA GLU A 429 5.43 -9.99 9.14
C GLU A 429 6.62 -10.94 8.85
N ILE A 430 6.49 -11.86 7.89
CA ILE A 430 7.57 -12.76 7.48
C ILE A 430 8.74 -11.97 6.88
N PHE A 431 8.48 -11.05 5.94
CA PHE A 431 9.52 -10.20 5.37
C PHE A 431 10.16 -9.29 6.43
N ARG A 432 9.36 -8.72 7.34
CA ARG A 432 9.87 -7.94 8.47
C ARG A 432 10.74 -8.78 9.40
N ALA A 433 10.29 -9.99 9.76
CA ALA A 433 11.05 -10.88 10.63
C ALA A 433 12.42 -11.23 10.02
N ALA A 434 12.48 -11.53 8.72
CA ALA A 434 13.74 -11.76 8.03
C ALA A 434 14.68 -10.55 8.12
N TRP A 435 14.15 -9.35 7.92
CA TRP A 435 14.94 -8.11 8.06
C TRP A 435 15.38 -7.87 9.50
N ASP A 436 14.44 -7.87 10.45
CA ASP A 436 14.73 -7.50 11.84
C ASP A 436 15.75 -8.45 12.46
N ARG A 437 15.61 -9.75 12.26
CA ARG A 437 16.52 -10.76 12.78
C ARG A 437 17.94 -10.64 12.20
N VAL A 438 18.06 -10.41 10.89
CA VAL A 438 19.38 -10.30 10.24
C VAL A 438 20.00 -8.91 10.42
N VAL A 439 19.21 -7.86 10.13
CA VAL A 439 19.75 -6.49 10.06
C VAL A 439 19.82 -5.82 11.43
N LEU A 440 18.80 -6.00 12.27
CA LEU A 440 18.75 -5.36 13.59
C LEU A 440 19.39 -6.22 14.68
N GLU A 441 19.16 -7.53 14.66
CA GLU A 441 19.61 -8.46 15.70
C GLU A 441 20.93 -9.15 15.35
N GLY A 442 21.34 -9.15 14.06
CA GLY A 442 22.62 -9.67 13.60
C GLY A 442 22.68 -11.19 13.51
N GLU A 443 21.53 -11.87 13.35
CA GLU A 443 21.46 -13.30 13.11
C GLU A 443 22.05 -13.70 11.74
N ASP A 444 22.36 -14.97 11.57
CA ASP A 444 22.87 -15.52 10.31
C ASP A 444 21.80 -15.50 9.23
N ALA A 445 22.04 -14.79 8.12
CA ALA A 445 21.06 -14.54 7.07
C ALA A 445 20.53 -15.84 6.45
N THR A 446 21.37 -16.82 6.17
CA THR A 446 20.95 -18.09 5.59
C THR A 446 20.01 -18.84 6.51
N THR A 447 20.36 -18.93 7.80
CA THR A 447 19.54 -19.60 8.81
C THR A 447 18.18 -18.95 8.96
N VAL A 448 18.13 -17.61 9.05
CA VAL A 448 16.87 -16.86 9.17
C VAL A 448 15.99 -17.04 7.92
N LEU A 449 16.58 -16.94 6.73
CA LEU A 449 15.83 -17.11 5.49
C LEU A 449 15.28 -18.53 5.32
N GLU A 450 15.98 -19.57 5.76
CA GLU A 450 15.45 -20.93 5.76
C GLU A 450 14.27 -21.10 6.71
N GLU A 451 14.32 -20.52 7.91
CA GLU A 451 13.24 -20.56 8.88
C GLU A 451 12.01 -19.79 8.42
N GLU A 452 12.20 -18.56 7.94
CA GLU A 452 11.09 -17.73 7.46
C GLU A 452 10.53 -18.23 6.13
N ALA A 453 11.33 -18.88 5.28
CA ALA A 453 10.84 -19.57 4.08
C ALA A 453 9.86 -20.70 4.43
N ALA A 454 10.10 -21.43 5.53
CA ALA A 454 9.16 -22.45 5.99
C ALA A 454 7.81 -21.84 6.45
N ASN A 455 7.85 -20.67 7.13
CA ASN A 455 6.66 -19.93 7.52
C ASN A 455 5.90 -19.42 6.28
N LEU A 456 6.62 -18.86 5.31
CA LEU A 456 6.05 -18.38 4.05
C LEU A 456 5.40 -19.51 3.25
N GLN A 457 6.09 -20.66 3.11
CA GLN A 457 5.52 -21.81 2.40
C GLN A 457 4.26 -22.32 3.08
N ALA A 458 4.24 -22.41 4.43
CA ALA A 458 3.05 -22.82 5.16
C ALA A 458 1.85 -21.88 4.92
N LEU A 459 2.10 -20.56 4.88
CA LEU A 459 1.07 -19.57 4.56
C LEU A 459 0.50 -19.78 3.15
N LEU A 460 1.38 -19.99 2.16
CA LEU A 460 1.00 -20.18 0.76
C LEU A 460 0.25 -21.51 0.54
N ASP A 461 0.69 -22.58 1.19
CA ASP A 461 0.02 -23.88 1.12
C ASP A 461 -1.39 -23.84 1.75
N ASP A 462 -1.53 -23.18 2.90
CA ASP A 462 -2.81 -23.06 3.60
C ASP A 462 -3.82 -22.18 2.85
N THR A 463 -3.34 -21.13 2.17
CA THR A 463 -4.20 -20.19 1.42
C THR A 463 -4.44 -20.64 -0.03
N GLY A 464 -3.55 -21.47 -0.58
CA GLY A 464 -3.53 -21.82 -1.99
C GLY A 464 -3.08 -20.66 -2.90
N ALA A 465 -2.48 -19.62 -2.36
CA ALA A 465 -2.10 -18.42 -3.10
C ALA A 465 -1.09 -18.73 -4.21
N PRO A 466 -1.37 -18.37 -5.48
CA PRO A 466 -0.41 -18.53 -6.57
C PRO A 466 0.73 -17.54 -6.47
N CYS A 467 1.78 -17.73 -7.27
CA CYS A 467 2.81 -16.69 -7.41
C CYS A 467 2.24 -15.43 -8.11
N TRP A 468 2.81 -14.28 -7.77
CA TRP A 468 2.49 -12.98 -8.37
C TRP A 468 3.79 -12.28 -8.81
N ALA A 469 3.67 -11.34 -9.74
CA ALA A 469 4.85 -10.63 -10.25
C ALA A 469 5.67 -9.95 -9.12
N PRO A 470 7.00 -9.98 -9.22
CA PRO A 470 7.82 -10.38 -10.38
C PRO A 470 8.07 -11.88 -10.51
N ASP A 471 7.60 -12.71 -9.58
CA ASP A 471 7.72 -14.16 -9.71
C ASP A 471 6.90 -14.67 -10.91
N PRO A 472 7.36 -15.72 -11.59
CA PRO A 472 6.59 -16.30 -12.69
C PRO A 472 5.29 -16.92 -12.18
N PRO A 473 4.19 -16.88 -12.97
CA PRO A 473 2.92 -17.51 -12.60
C PRO A 473 3.06 -18.99 -12.25
N SER A 474 2.30 -19.45 -11.24
CA SER A 474 2.30 -20.85 -10.81
C SER A 474 0.93 -21.52 -10.99
N GLU A 475 0.94 -22.86 -11.23
CA GLU A 475 -0.25 -23.69 -11.12
C GLU A 475 -0.39 -24.17 -9.66
N GLY A 476 -1.17 -23.43 -8.83
CA GLY A 476 -1.36 -23.74 -7.42
C GLY A 476 -0.47 -22.88 -6.51
N PRO A 477 -0.30 -23.28 -5.22
CA PRO A 477 0.44 -22.47 -4.26
C PRO A 477 1.85 -22.16 -4.74
N CYS A 478 2.26 -20.88 -4.59
CA CYS A 478 3.60 -20.46 -4.95
C CYS A 478 4.64 -21.20 -4.11
N GLN A 479 5.74 -21.62 -4.73
CA GLN A 479 6.81 -22.36 -4.05
C GLN A 479 7.95 -21.44 -3.68
N VAL A 480 8.41 -21.54 -2.45
CA VAL A 480 9.52 -20.74 -1.90
C VAL A 480 10.86 -21.41 -2.23
N GLU A 481 11.72 -20.74 -2.99
CA GLU A 481 13.04 -21.22 -3.41
C GLU A 481 14.18 -20.36 -2.88
#